data_3348be26de2ee4b9368289e92be12292
#
_entry.id   3348be26de2ee4b9368289e92be12292
#
_cell.length_a   1.000
_cell.length_b   1.000
_cell.length_c   1.000
_cell.angle_alpha   90.00
_cell.angle_beta   90.00
_cell.angle_gamma   90.00
#
_symmetry.space_group_name_H-M   'P 1'
#
loop_
_entity.id
_entity.type
_entity.pdbx_description
1 polymer ?
#
loop_
_entity_poly.entity_id
_entity_poly.type
_entity_poly.pdbx_seq_one_letter_code
_entity_poly.pdbx_strand_id
1 'polypeptide(L)'
;VEIIEKVKEISELMNELQSYTNNLSANLQAVDYRISDLLHLIESEKLDTKACYRIVKELKNVRKDRRKIKNDMELSKTLNLNLNKLLGIENRQFLLAELNKTNNHLNNKYKNRIYTEEEIKELIGV
;
A
#
# COMPACT_ATOMS: atom_id res chain seq x y z
N VAL A 1 -18.79 8.33 -10.07
CA VAL A 1 -18.12 9.63 -10.11
C VAL A 1 -16.62 9.44 -9.99
N GLU A 2 -15.90 9.93 -10.98
CA GLU A 2 -14.45 9.67 -11.13
C GLU A 2 -13.61 10.18 -9.97
N ILE A 3 -13.90 11.37 -9.44
CA ILE A 3 -13.16 11.94 -8.29
C ILE A 3 -13.29 11.04 -7.07
N ILE A 4 -14.48 10.55 -6.78
CA ILE A 4 -14.72 9.66 -5.62
C ILE A 4 -13.98 8.34 -5.82
N GLU A 5 -14.01 7.78 -7.03
CA GLU A 5 -13.29 6.54 -7.37
C GLU A 5 -11.78 6.70 -7.20
N LYS A 6 -11.22 7.81 -7.65
CA LYS A 6 -9.78 8.11 -7.48
C LYS A 6 -9.39 8.25 -6.01
N VAL A 7 -10.20 8.90 -5.20
CA VAL A 7 -9.95 9.00 -3.75
C VAL A 7 -10.01 7.63 -3.08
N LYS A 8 -10.94 6.75 -3.49
CA LYS A 8 -11.00 5.36 -3.01
C LYS A 8 -9.74 4.58 -3.39
N GLU A 9 -9.25 4.70 -4.63
CA GLU A 9 -8.01 4.07 -5.07
C GLU A 9 -6.82 4.53 -4.24
N ILE A 10 -6.70 5.82 -3.96
CA ILE A 10 -5.65 6.36 -3.09
C ILE A 10 -5.74 5.76 -1.69
N SER A 11 -6.96 5.68 -1.13
CA SER A 11 -7.19 5.09 0.20
C SER A 11 -6.79 3.61 0.23
N GLU A 12 -7.12 2.83 -0.79
CA GLU A 12 -6.74 1.43 -0.92
C GLU A 12 -5.22 1.25 -0.99
N LEU A 13 -4.54 2.06 -1.81
CA LEU A 13 -3.08 2.05 -1.92
C LEU A 13 -2.40 2.40 -0.59
N MET A 14 -2.94 3.34 0.15
CA MET A 14 -2.42 3.68 1.47
C MET A 14 -2.61 2.55 2.49
N ASN A 15 -3.74 1.82 2.42
CA ASN A 15 -3.97 0.65 3.25
C ASN A 15 -3.01 -0.49 2.92
N GLU A 16 -2.75 -0.73 1.63
CA GLU A 16 -1.75 -1.71 1.17
C GLU A 16 -0.35 -1.34 1.67
N LEU A 17 0.02 -0.07 1.58
CA LEU A 17 1.30 0.43 2.07
C LEU A 17 1.43 0.23 3.58
N GLN A 18 0.38 0.52 4.33
CA GLN A 18 0.35 0.33 5.78
C GLN A 18 0.52 -1.16 6.14
N SER A 19 -0.18 -2.05 5.42
CA SER A 19 -0.04 -3.50 5.60
C SER A 19 1.38 -3.98 5.29
N TYR A 20 1.97 -3.49 4.21
CA TYR A 20 3.36 -3.79 3.84
C TYR A 20 4.33 -3.37 4.94
N THR A 21 4.22 -2.14 5.45
CA THR A 21 5.11 -1.63 6.51
C THR A 21 4.94 -2.39 7.82
N ASN A 22 3.72 -2.80 8.16
CA ASN A 22 3.45 -3.59 9.37
C ASN A 22 4.09 -4.98 9.32
N ASN A 23 4.29 -5.55 8.13
CA ASN A 23 4.90 -6.87 7.95
C ASN A 23 6.43 -6.85 7.87
N LEU A 24 7.07 -5.69 7.77
CA LEU A 24 8.52 -5.59 7.62
C LEU A 24 9.28 -6.22 8.79
N SER A 25 8.82 -6.03 10.01
CA SER A 25 9.46 -6.59 11.21
C SER A 25 9.44 -8.11 11.19
N ALA A 26 8.30 -8.73 10.85
CA ALA A 26 8.19 -10.18 10.71
C ALA A 26 9.05 -10.72 9.58
N ASN A 27 9.13 -10.01 8.46
CA ASN A 27 9.98 -10.35 7.32
C ASN A 27 11.46 -10.30 7.71
N LEU A 28 11.87 -9.29 8.47
CA LEU A 28 13.24 -9.19 8.98
C LEU A 28 13.58 -10.38 9.88
N GLN A 29 12.68 -10.74 10.78
CA GLN A 29 12.87 -11.91 11.66
C GLN A 29 13.04 -13.20 10.86
N ALA A 30 12.22 -13.42 9.83
CA ALA A 30 12.33 -14.58 8.96
C ALA A 30 13.68 -14.64 8.25
N VAL A 31 14.18 -13.50 7.74
CA VAL A 31 15.49 -13.40 7.09
C VAL A 31 16.61 -13.66 8.09
N ASP A 32 16.53 -13.13 9.30
CA ASP A 32 17.52 -13.36 10.35
C ASP A 32 17.57 -14.83 10.76
N TYR A 33 16.46 -15.54 10.79
CA TYR A 33 16.43 -16.98 11.02
C TYR A 33 17.09 -17.76 9.89
N ARG A 34 16.89 -17.36 8.62
CA ARG A 34 17.59 -17.99 7.48
C ARG A 34 19.09 -17.81 7.60
N ILE A 35 19.56 -16.64 7.97
CA ILE A 35 20.99 -16.37 8.19
C ILE A 35 21.53 -17.26 9.30
N SER A 36 20.80 -17.36 10.42
CA SER A 36 21.19 -18.22 11.53
C SER A 36 21.27 -19.68 11.12
N ASP A 37 20.31 -20.18 10.33
CA ASP A 37 20.31 -21.55 9.83
C ASP A 37 21.51 -21.82 8.94
N LEU A 38 21.84 -20.90 8.03
CA LEU A 38 23.00 -21.02 7.14
C LEU A 38 24.32 -21.01 7.91
N LEU A 39 24.45 -20.13 8.90
CA LEU A 39 25.64 -20.08 9.77
C LEU A 39 25.77 -21.35 10.61
N HIS A 40 24.67 -21.90 11.09
CA HIS A 40 24.67 -23.14 11.83
C HIS A 40 25.13 -24.33 10.96
N LEU A 41 24.71 -24.38 9.70
CA LEU A 41 25.21 -25.39 8.75
C LEU A 41 26.72 -25.31 8.56
N ILE A 42 27.27 -24.10 8.47
CA ILE A 42 28.72 -23.87 8.34
C ILE A 42 29.47 -24.41 9.56
N GLU A 43 28.91 -24.23 10.76
CA GLU A 43 29.54 -24.65 12.02
C GLU A 43 29.44 -26.15 12.27
N SER A 44 28.27 -26.77 11.95
CA SER A 44 27.93 -28.10 12.41
C SER A 44 28.18 -29.21 11.39
N GLU A 45 28.27 -28.91 10.08
CA GLU A 45 28.35 -29.89 9.04
C GLU A 45 29.71 -29.91 8.35
N LYS A 46 30.16 -31.09 7.93
CA LYS A 46 31.32 -31.21 7.04
C LYS A 46 30.89 -30.86 5.63
N LEU A 47 31.44 -29.78 5.10
CA LEU A 47 31.06 -29.24 3.82
C LEU A 47 32.21 -29.43 2.80
N ASP A 48 31.89 -29.95 1.62
CA ASP A 48 32.80 -29.93 0.48
C ASP A 48 32.84 -28.53 -0.17
N THR A 49 33.73 -28.34 -1.12
CA THR A 49 33.91 -27.04 -1.79
C THR A 49 32.63 -26.57 -2.49
N LYS A 50 31.89 -27.49 -3.12
CA LYS A 50 30.64 -27.16 -3.82
C LYS A 50 29.54 -26.73 -2.85
N ALA A 51 29.43 -27.44 -1.73
CA ALA A 51 28.46 -27.11 -0.68
C ALA A 51 28.80 -25.74 -0.05
N CYS A 52 30.07 -25.49 0.26
CA CYS A 52 30.53 -24.19 0.75
C CYS A 52 30.19 -23.07 -0.22
N TYR A 53 30.42 -23.25 -1.51
CA TYR A 53 30.08 -22.25 -2.51
C TYR A 53 28.59 -21.94 -2.56
N ARG A 54 27.76 -23.00 -2.55
CA ARG A 54 26.29 -22.80 -2.55
C ARG A 54 25.79 -22.08 -1.30
N ILE A 55 26.33 -22.43 -0.14
CA ILE A 55 25.93 -21.79 1.13
C ILE A 55 26.37 -20.33 1.16
N VAL A 56 27.58 -20.02 0.74
CA VAL A 56 28.07 -18.64 0.68
C VAL A 56 27.25 -17.81 -0.30
N LYS A 57 26.90 -18.38 -1.46
CA LYS A 57 26.05 -17.70 -2.44
C LYS A 57 24.67 -17.42 -1.89
N GLU A 58 24.05 -18.39 -1.21
CA GLU A 58 22.75 -18.22 -0.57
C GLU A 58 22.82 -17.19 0.57
N LEU A 59 23.85 -17.26 1.40
CA LEU A 59 24.07 -16.29 2.47
C LEU A 59 24.19 -14.85 1.92
N LYS A 60 24.89 -14.68 0.81
CA LYS A 60 25.01 -13.38 0.13
C LYS A 60 23.65 -12.88 -0.34
N ASN A 61 22.82 -13.75 -0.92
CA ASN A 61 21.48 -13.38 -1.38
C ASN A 61 20.56 -13.00 -0.21
N VAL A 62 20.56 -13.79 0.85
CA VAL A 62 19.75 -13.51 2.06
C VAL A 62 20.20 -12.22 2.73
N ARG A 63 21.49 -11.91 2.76
CA ARG A 63 21.99 -10.63 3.28
C ARG A 63 21.59 -9.43 2.44
N LYS A 64 21.48 -9.59 1.13
CA LYS A 64 20.93 -8.55 0.25
C LYS A 64 19.45 -8.29 0.56
N ASP A 65 18.67 -9.36 0.74
CA ASP A 65 17.25 -9.25 1.13
C ASP A 65 17.12 -8.55 2.48
N ARG A 66 17.97 -8.90 3.43
CA ARG A 66 17.99 -8.23 4.74
C ARG A 66 18.26 -6.73 4.62
N ARG A 67 19.23 -6.35 3.79
CA ARG A 67 19.56 -4.93 3.54
C ARG A 67 18.35 -4.19 2.97
N LYS A 68 17.67 -4.79 2.00
CA LYS A 68 16.47 -4.22 1.38
C LYS A 68 15.36 -4.01 2.42
N ILE A 69 15.09 -5.01 3.25
CA ILE A 69 14.09 -4.92 4.31
C ILE A 69 14.44 -3.81 5.31
N LYS A 70 15.70 -3.73 5.74
CA LYS A 70 16.16 -2.67 6.64
C LYS A 70 16.03 -1.27 6.05
N ASN A 71 16.35 -1.12 4.77
CA ASN A 71 16.17 0.14 4.06
C ASN A 71 14.68 0.53 4.00
N ASP A 72 13.81 -0.42 3.70
CA ASP A 72 12.36 -0.19 3.70
C ASP A 72 11.84 0.16 5.10
N MET A 73 12.39 -0.44 6.16
CA MET A 73 12.04 -0.07 7.53
C MET A 73 12.41 1.39 7.86
N GLU A 74 13.58 1.84 7.43
CA GLU A 74 13.99 3.25 7.61
C GLU A 74 13.08 4.20 6.83
N LEU A 75 12.77 3.87 5.58
CA LEU A 75 11.83 4.64 4.76
C LEU A 75 10.42 4.66 5.37
N SER A 76 9.99 3.53 5.94
CA SER A 76 8.68 3.43 6.56
C SER A 76 8.54 4.32 7.80
N LYS A 77 9.60 4.49 8.58
CA LYS A 77 9.60 5.41 9.73
C LYS A 77 9.32 6.85 9.28
N THR A 78 10.03 7.31 8.26
CA THR A 78 9.83 8.64 7.68
C THR A 78 8.44 8.78 7.09
N LEU A 79 7.98 7.76 6.36
CA LEU A 79 6.67 7.74 5.75
C LEU A 79 5.55 7.83 6.78
N ASN A 80 5.60 7.02 7.84
CA ASN A 80 4.58 7.03 8.90
C ASN A 80 4.50 8.36 9.62
N LEU A 81 5.65 8.99 9.91
CA LEU A 81 5.69 10.31 10.54
C LEU A 81 4.99 11.39 9.68
N ASN A 82 5.11 11.32 8.37
CA ASN A 82 4.59 12.33 7.47
C ASN A 82 3.15 12.03 7.01
N LEU A 83 2.85 10.78 6.65
CA LEU A 83 1.52 10.39 6.17
C LEU A 83 0.45 10.41 7.26
N ASN A 84 0.78 9.97 8.47
CA ASN A 84 -0.16 10.00 9.59
C ASN A 84 -0.54 11.45 9.99
N LYS A 85 0.35 12.39 9.77
CA LYS A 85 0.07 13.81 9.99
C LYS A 85 -0.83 14.41 8.91
N LEU A 86 -0.64 13.98 7.65
CA LEU A 86 -1.30 14.59 6.49
C LEU A 86 -2.60 13.88 6.12
N LEU A 87 -2.64 12.55 6.20
CA LEU A 87 -3.74 11.73 5.71
C LEU A 87 -4.02 10.54 6.64
N GLY A 88 -4.28 10.79 7.93
CA GLY A 88 -4.72 9.76 8.86
C GLY A 88 -5.96 9.00 8.35
N ILE A 89 -6.16 7.76 8.78
CA ILE A 89 -7.28 6.91 8.35
C ILE A 89 -8.63 7.62 8.58
N GLU A 90 -8.81 8.26 9.72
CA GLU A 90 -10.01 9.02 10.05
C GLU A 90 -10.25 10.17 9.06
N ASN A 91 -9.20 10.89 8.69
CA ASN A 91 -9.30 11.99 7.73
C ASN A 91 -9.69 11.51 6.33
N ARG A 92 -9.21 10.34 5.92
CA ARG A 92 -9.58 9.73 4.63
C ARG A 92 -11.03 9.30 4.60
N GLN A 93 -11.50 8.67 5.66
CA GLN A 93 -12.91 8.25 5.80
C GLN A 93 -13.84 9.44 5.84
N PHE A 94 -13.48 10.49 6.57
CA PHE A 94 -14.20 11.75 6.62
C PHE A 94 -14.31 12.39 5.24
N LEU A 95 -13.19 12.47 4.51
CA LEU A 95 -13.16 13.02 3.16
C LEU A 95 -14.08 12.27 2.21
N LEU A 96 -14.03 10.93 2.20
CA LEU A 96 -14.92 10.10 1.38
C LEU A 96 -16.40 10.33 1.72
N ALA A 97 -16.73 10.41 3.01
CA ALA A 97 -18.10 10.66 3.45
C ALA A 97 -18.59 12.03 2.97
N GLU A 98 -17.77 13.07 3.07
CA GLU A 98 -18.11 14.42 2.60
C GLU A 98 -18.26 14.48 1.09
N LEU A 99 -17.40 13.80 0.32
CA LEU A 99 -17.52 13.73 -1.14
C LEU A 99 -18.79 13.01 -1.57
N ASN A 100 -19.15 11.90 -0.93
CA ASN A 100 -20.40 11.19 -1.20
C ASN A 100 -21.62 12.05 -0.89
N LYS A 101 -21.60 12.76 0.21
CA LYS A 101 -22.66 13.68 0.61
C LYS A 101 -22.86 14.80 -0.42
N THR A 102 -21.78 15.41 -0.87
CA THR A 102 -21.81 16.44 -1.93
C THR A 102 -22.34 15.88 -3.24
N ASN A 103 -21.87 14.69 -3.64
CA ASN A 103 -22.33 14.03 -4.86
C ASN A 103 -23.85 13.74 -4.81
N ASN A 104 -24.35 13.22 -3.69
CA ASN A 104 -25.78 12.96 -3.51
C ASN A 104 -26.60 14.26 -3.57
N HIS A 105 -26.10 15.34 -2.97
CA HIS A 105 -26.74 16.64 -3.05
C HIS A 105 -26.85 17.16 -4.49
N LEU A 106 -25.77 17.06 -5.26
CA LEU A 106 -25.75 17.47 -6.66
C LEU A 106 -26.72 16.65 -7.51
N ASN A 107 -26.77 15.35 -7.30
CA ASN A 107 -27.68 14.45 -8.03
C ASN A 107 -29.16 14.70 -7.72
N ASN A 108 -29.48 15.06 -6.47
CA ASN A 108 -30.85 15.24 -6.02
C ASN A 108 -31.42 16.65 -6.28
N LYS A 109 -30.55 17.63 -6.48
CA LYS A 109 -30.95 19.04 -6.63
C LYS A 109 -30.57 19.65 -7.97
N TYR A 110 -30.20 18.84 -8.94
CA TYR A 110 -29.89 19.34 -10.26
C TYR A 110 -31.12 19.94 -10.93
N LYS A 111 -30.99 21.16 -11.40
CA LYS A 111 -32.02 21.84 -12.19
C LYS A 111 -31.42 22.24 -13.53
N ASN A 112 -32.18 22.01 -14.60
CA ASN A 112 -31.78 22.44 -15.92
C ASN A 112 -31.71 23.97 -15.98
N ARG A 113 -30.62 24.51 -16.51
CA ARG A 113 -30.38 25.95 -16.59
C ARG A 113 -30.58 26.54 -17.99
N ILE A 114 -30.44 25.72 -19.01
CA ILE A 114 -30.47 26.13 -20.41
C ILE A 114 -31.72 25.63 -21.09
N TYR A 115 -32.06 24.36 -20.90
CA TYR A 115 -33.23 23.74 -21.52
C TYR A 115 -34.48 23.98 -20.69
N THR A 116 -35.58 24.37 -21.36
CA THR A 116 -36.90 24.42 -20.75
C THR A 116 -37.48 23.02 -20.59
N GLU A 117 -38.53 22.89 -19.75
CA GLU A 117 -39.20 21.59 -19.59
C GLU A 117 -39.80 21.07 -20.93
N GLU A 118 -40.31 21.98 -21.73
CA GLU A 118 -40.87 21.64 -23.06
C GLU A 118 -39.79 21.11 -24.00
N GLU A 119 -38.62 21.76 -24.02
CA GLU A 119 -37.46 21.32 -24.81
C GLU A 119 -36.98 19.95 -24.35
N ILE A 120 -36.93 19.71 -23.05
CA ILE A 120 -36.55 18.41 -22.48
C ILE A 120 -37.54 17.33 -22.90
N LYS A 121 -38.85 17.61 -22.86
CA LYS A 121 -39.90 16.66 -23.32
C LYS A 121 -39.73 16.32 -24.79
N GLU A 122 -39.44 17.29 -25.64
CA GLU A 122 -39.15 17.06 -27.05
C GLU A 122 -37.90 16.17 -27.25
N LEU A 123 -36.82 16.43 -26.49
CA LEU A 123 -35.58 15.65 -26.60
C LEU A 123 -35.79 14.17 -26.22
N ILE A 124 -36.59 13.89 -25.21
CA ILE A 124 -36.84 12.52 -24.75
C ILE A 124 -38.01 11.84 -25.49
N GLY A 125 -38.67 12.55 -26.37
CA GLY A 125 -39.74 11.99 -27.23
C GLY A 125 -41.07 11.76 -26.51
N VAL A 126 -41.40 12.52 -25.50
CA VAL A 126 -42.63 12.38 -24.69
C VAL A 126 -43.71 13.40 -25.09
#